data_239bdf9a8177aae4a456fc6cf9705b1e
#
_entry.id   239bdf9a8177aae4a456fc6cf9705b1e
#
_cell.length_a   1.000
_cell.length_b   1.000
_cell.length_c   1.000
_cell.angle_alpha   90.00
_cell.angle_beta   90.00
_cell.angle_gamma   90.00
#
_symmetry.space_group_name_H-M   'P 1'
#
loop_
_entity.id
_entity.type
_entity.pdbx_description
1 polymer ?
#
loop_
_entity_poly.entity_id
_entity_poly.type
_entity_poly.pdbx_seq_one_letter_code
_entity_poly.pdbx_strand_id
1 'polypeptide(L)'
;MLGNILFVNPGDKHSYSEVSPSWYLSDNLYALFSDDDYRKTTYITTDDDLTNSLPTYHKVDCSIASYGKYKEVSDVFSIRTAEAYLNMAEAEAQLGNDHEACVWLGKLRQNRIADGGAVTLAGAELIKFVREEREREFFLEGQRWFDLRRYMVDAKYPFTKEIVHTMSTFKSQDGTTYRSNLSKYRLEKNDAAYTLDIPKQVRDFQPS
;
A
#
# COMPACT_ATOMS: atom_id res chain seq x y z
N MET A 1 -10.42 -5.03 -4.12
CA MET A 1 -10.56 -3.71 -4.76
C MET A 1 -9.24 -3.18 -5.36
N LEU A 2 -8.10 -3.48 -4.78
CA LEU A 2 -6.78 -3.12 -5.35
C LEU A 2 -6.44 -3.86 -6.67
N GLY A 3 -7.08 -4.98 -6.97
CA GLY A 3 -6.87 -5.69 -8.24
C GLY A 3 -7.30 -4.92 -9.49
N ASN A 4 -8.18 -3.94 -9.35
CA ASN A 4 -8.61 -3.10 -10.48
C ASN A 4 -7.58 -2.02 -10.85
N ILE A 5 -6.61 -1.80 -9.99
CA ILE A 5 -5.53 -0.83 -10.21
C ILE A 5 -4.55 -1.30 -11.28
N LEU A 6 -4.40 -2.61 -11.45
CA LEU A 6 -3.51 -3.19 -12.46
C LEU A 6 -4.04 -3.03 -13.90
N PHE A 7 -5.31 -2.62 -14.07
CA PHE A 7 -5.96 -2.48 -15.36
C PHE A 7 -6.72 -1.15 -15.47
N VAL A 8 -6.04 -0.06 -15.21
CA VAL A 8 -6.61 1.25 -15.51
C VAL A 8 -6.76 1.36 -17.01
N ASN A 9 -7.98 1.26 -17.48
CA ASN A 9 -8.28 1.62 -18.85
C ASN A 9 -8.01 3.12 -19.00
N PRO A 10 -7.07 3.54 -19.87
CA PRO A 10 -6.76 4.97 -20.06
C PRO A 10 -7.97 5.81 -20.48
N GLY A 11 -9.04 5.16 -20.92
CA GLY A 11 -10.31 5.79 -21.27
C GLY A 11 -11.28 5.95 -20.10
N ASP A 12 -11.02 5.32 -18.97
CA ASP A 12 -11.96 5.33 -17.85
C ASP A 12 -11.66 6.52 -16.93
N LYS A 13 -12.38 7.60 -17.20
CA LYS A 13 -12.23 8.88 -16.52
C LYS A 13 -12.61 8.85 -15.04
N HIS A 14 -13.23 7.77 -14.61
CA HIS A 14 -13.86 7.70 -13.30
C HIS A 14 -13.01 7.03 -12.23
N SER A 15 -11.86 6.48 -12.58
CA SER A 15 -11.25 5.52 -11.66
C SER A 15 -10.57 6.13 -10.44
N TYR A 16 -10.15 7.38 -10.44
CA TYR A 16 -9.39 7.91 -9.30
C TYR A 16 -9.70 9.33 -8.86
N SER A 17 -10.25 10.18 -9.72
CA SER A 17 -10.61 11.55 -9.33
C SER A 17 -11.81 11.60 -8.39
N GLU A 18 -12.56 10.53 -8.37
CA GLU A 18 -13.71 10.34 -7.52
C GLU A 18 -13.45 9.31 -6.40
N VAL A 19 -12.24 8.86 -6.23
CA VAL A 19 -11.90 8.19 -4.99
C VAL A 19 -11.94 9.26 -3.92
N SER A 20 -13.14 9.49 -3.54
CA SER A 20 -13.56 10.34 -2.47
C SER A 20 -12.62 10.18 -1.28
N PRO A 21 -12.40 11.21 -0.49
CA PRO A 21 -11.70 11.19 0.80
C PRO A 21 -12.28 10.21 1.83
N SER A 22 -13.12 9.29 1.42
CA SER A 22 -13.65 8.19 2.22
C SER A 22 -12.63 7.08 2.53
N TRP A 23 -11.43 7.15 1.97
CA TRP A 23 -10.39 6.15 2.18
C TRP A 23 -9.27 6.77 3.01
N TYR A 24 -9.06 6.20 4.19
CA TYR A 24 -8.01 6.62 5.11
C TYR A 24 -6.92 5.59 5.17
N LEU A 25 -5.70 6.04 5.46
CA LEU A 25 -4.65 5.13 5.86
C LEU A 25 -5.02 4.49 7.19
N SER A 26 -4.67 3.22 7.34
CA SER A 26 -4.72 2.60 8.66
C SER A 26 -3.68 3.23 9.58
N ASP A 27 -3.98 3.31 10.87
CA ASP A 27 -3.04 3.83 11.87
C ASP A 27 -1.70 3.09 11.81
N ASN A 28 -1.74 1.78 11.57
CA ASN A 28 -0.54 0.95 11.45
C ASN A 28 0.34 1.35 10.24
N LEU A 29 -0.27 1.65 9.10
CA LEU A 29 0.50 2.11 7.93
C LEU A 29 1.05 3.51 8.16
N TYR A 30 0.24 4.41 8.70
CA TYR A 30 0.67 5.78 8.98
C TYR A 30 1.84 5.83 9.97
N ALA A 31 1.80 4.99 11.00
CA ALA A 31 2.88 4.89 12.00
C ALA A 31 4.20 4.35 11.45
N LEU A 32 4.22 3.76 10.26
CA LEU A 32 5.47 3.34 9.62
C LEU A 32 6.31 4.50 9.10
N PHE A 33 5.70 5.67 8.85
CA PHE A 33 6.39 6.83 8.31
C PHE A 33 6.95 7.68 9.45
N SER A 34 8.27 7.79 9.51
CA SER A 34 8.95 8.72 10.42
C SER A 34 8.77 10.17 9.95
N ASP A 35 9.06 11.13 10.82
CA ASP A 35 8.87 12.54 10.49
C ASP A 35 9.87 13.07 9.46
N ASP A 36 11.00 12.39 9.31
CA ASP A 36 12.03 12.66 8.31
C ASP A 36 11.78 11.94 6.96
N ASP A 37 10.71 11.17 6.85
CA ASP A 37 10.33 10.49 5.61
C ASP A 37 9.56 11.44 4.69
N TYR A 38 10.16 11.80 3.57
CA TYR A 38 9.55 12.69 2.57
C TYR A 38 8.20 12.17 2.04
N ARG A 39 7.99 10.84 2.04
CA ARG A 39 6.74 10.23 1.61
C ARG A 39 5.58 10.58 2.54
N LYS A 40 5.87 10.87 3.82
CA LYS A 40 4.84 11.27 4.79
C LYS A 40 4.10 12.53 4.35
N THR A 41 4.78 13.44 3.67
CA THR A 41 4.19 14.70 3.19
C THR A 41 3.85 14.68 1.70
N THR A 42 4.49 13.80 0.90
CA THR A 42 4.25 13.73 -0.54
C THR A 42 3.20 12.69 -0.93
N TYR A 43 3.05 11.62 -0.15
CA TYR A 43 2.09 10.55 -0.41
C TYR A 43 0.83 10.64 0.45
N ILE A 44 0.90 11.38 1.56
CA ILE A 44 -0.15 11.45 2.55
C ILE A 44 -0.52 12.92 2.74
N THR A 45 -1.80 13.18 2.83
CA THR A 45 -2.34 14.50 3.18
C THR A 45 -3.34 14.34 4.32
N THR A 46 -3.52 15.40 5.08
CA THR A 46 -4.62 15.53 6.04
C THR A 46 -5.57 16.58 5.50
N ASP A 47 -6.81 16.17 5.28
CA ASP A 47 -7.87 17.09 4.87
C ASP A 47 -8.77 17.33 6.08
N ASP A 48 -8.60 18.46 6.72
CA ASP A 48 -9.30 18.80 7.95
C ASP A 48 -10.80 19.03 7.73
N ASP A 49 -11.18 19.48 6.54
CA ASP A 49 -12.56 19.81 6.23
C ASP A 49 -13.41 18.58 5.91
N LEU A 50 -12.82 17.59 5.24
CA LEU A 50 -13.54 16.42 4.75
C LEU A 50 -13.32 15.17 5.59
N THR A 51 -12.21 15.08 6.29
CA THR A 51 -11.74 13.82 6.92
C THR A 51 -11.61 13.90 8.43
N ASN A 52 -11.95 15.02 9.06
CA ASN A 52 -11.69 15.28 10.47
C ASN A 52 -10.21 15.01 10.84
N SER A 53 -9.28 15.54 10.06
CA SER A 53 -7.83 15.41 10.24
C SER A 53 -7.29 13.97 10.13
N LEU A 54 -8.02 13.05 9.53
CA LEU A 54 -7.52 11.70 9.30
C LEU A 54 -6.56 11.69 8.11
N PRO A 55 -5.43 10.95 8.19
CA PRO A 55 -4.49 10.86 7.10
C PRO A 55 -5.11 10.15 5.89
N THR A 56 -5.15 10.83 4.77
CA THR A 56 -5.59 10.32 3.48
C THR A 56 -4.39 10.19 2.55
N TYR A 57 -4.59 9.61 1.38
CA TYR A 57 -3.51 9.46 0.41
C TYR A 57 -3.57 10.52 -0.67
N HIS A 58 -2.37 10.90 -1.11
CA HIS A 58 -2.16 11.80 -2.22
C HIS A 58 -1.32 11.15 -3.34
N LYS A 59 -0.77 10.00 -3.08
CA LYS A 59 0.15 9.27 -3.93
C LYS A 59 -0.39 8.93 -5.32
N VAL A 60 -1.67 8.69 -5.43
CA VAL A 60 -2.38 8.38 -6.69
C VAL A 60 -3.24 9.53 -7.16
N ASP A 61 -3.00 10.69 -6.63
CA ASP A 61 -3.67 11.89 -7.10
C ASP A 61 -3.13 12.25 -8.48
N CYS A 62 -3.82 11.70 -9.46
CA CYS A 62 -3.80 12.25 -10.81
C CYS A 62 -4.55 13.55 -10.73
N SER A 63 -3.93 14.57 -10.13
CA SER A 63 -4.63 15.76 -9.71
C SER A 63 -5.54 16.28 -10.81
N ILE A 64 -6.77 16.53 -10.42
CA ILE A 64 -7.78 17.12 -11.29
C ILE A 64 -7.26 18.39 -11.95
N ALA A 65 -6.38 19.12 -11.30
CA ALA A 65 -5.69 20.29 -11.85
C ALA A 65 -4.84 19.92 -13.09
N SER A 66 -4.33 18.71 -13.20
CA SER A 66 -3.67 18.20 -14.40
C SER A 66 -4.67 17.82 -15.51
N TYR A 67 -5.96 17.81 -15.23
CA TYR A 67 -7.00 17.49 -16.23
C TYR A 67 -7.11 18.46 -17.39
N GLY A 68 -6.42 19.56 -17.33
CA GLY A 68 -6.51 20.55 -18.41
C GLY A 68 -6.22 19.96 -19.78
N LYS A 69 -5.22 19.13 -19.94
CA LYS A 69 -4.81 18.61 -21.24
C LYS A 69 -4.29 17.18 -21.26
N TYR A 70 -3.77 16.66 -20.18
CA TYR A 70 -3.06 15.38 -20.17
C TYR A 70 -3.57 14.53 -19.02
N LYS A 71 -4.32 13.52 -19.38
CA LYS A 71 -4.70 12.44 -18.47
C LYS A 71 -3.54 11.47 -18.43
N GLU A 72 -2.50 11.86 -17.78
CA GLU A 72 -1.40 10.95 -17.58
C GLU A 72 -1.83 9.90 -16.57
N VAL A 73 -1.65 8.64 -16.96
CA VAL A 73 -1.75 7.53 -16.04
C VAL A 73 -0.66 7.76 -15.01
N SER A 74 -1.00 7.71 -13.74
CA SER A 74 -0.01 7.82 -12.69
C SER A 74 1.06 6.74 -12.87
N ASP A 75 2.33 7.11 -12.76
CA ASP A 75 3.47 6.19 -12.77
C ASP A 75 3.40 5.09 -11.71
N VAL A 76 2.50 5.26 -10.76
CA VAL A 76 2.22 4.33 -9.66
C VAL A 76 1.93 2.90 -10.11
N PHE A 77 1.43 2.72 -11.32
CA PHE A 77 1.10 1.39 -11.85
C PHE A 77 2.16 0.83 -12.79
N SER A 78 3.25 1.53 -12.95
CA SER A 78 4.39 1.09 -13.73
C SER A 78 5.34 0.25 -12.89
N ILE A 79 6.11 -0.63 -13.53
CA ILE A 79 7.26 -1.25 -12.89
C ILE A 79 8.27 -0.14 -12.61
N ARG A 80 8.56 0.09 -11.34
CA ARG A 80 9.42 1.19 -10.90
C ARG A 80 10.78 0.65 -10.42
N THR A 81 11.82 1.46 -10.56
CA THR A 81 13.16 1.15 -10.03
C THR A 81 13.14 0.82 -8.53
N ALA A 82 12.23 1.43 -7.77
CA ALA A 82 12.02 1.11 -6.36
C ALA A 82 11.70 -0.36 -6.12
N GLU A 83 10.94 -0.98 -7.03
CA GLU A 83 10.62 -2.41 -6.94
C GLU A 83 11.87 -3.26 -7.13
N ALA A 84 12.72 -2.94 -8.10
CA ALA A 84 13.97 -3.65 -8.31
C ALA A 84 14.87 -3.56 -7.06
N TYR A 85 15.01 -2.39 -6.46
CA TYR A 85 15.81 -2.22 -5.24
C TYR A 85 15.26 -3.04 -4.06
N LEU A 86 13.96 -3.05 -3.85
CA LEU A 86 13.35 -3.78 -2.74
C LEU A 86 13.31 -5.28 -2.98
N ASN A 87 13.18 -5.72 -4.24
CA ASN A 87 13.31 -7.13 -4.59
C ASN A 87 14.74 -7.64 -4.33
N MET A 88 15.76 -6.85 -4.69
CA MET A 88 17.16 -7.19 -4.39
C MET A 88 17.42 -7.19 -2.88
N ALA A 89 16.96 -6.18 -2.16
CA ALA A 89 17.13 -6.12 -0.71
C ALA A 89 16.49 -7.33 -0.01
N GLU A 90 15.29 -7.73 -0.42
CA GLU A 90 14.61 -8.90 0.14
C GLU A 90 15.33 -10.20 -0.21
N ALA A 91 15.76 -10.37 -1.46
CA ALA A 91 16.49 -11.55 -1.89
C ALA A 91 17.80 -11.73 -1.13
N GLU A 92 18.61 -10.66 -1.01
CA GLU A 92 19.87 -10.70 -0.27
C GLU A 92 19.66 -10.99 1.21
N ALA A 93 18.64 -10.40 1.83
CA ALA A 93 18.31 -10.67 3.22
C ALA A 93 17.86 -12.13 3.43
N GLN A 94 17.11 -12.71 2.50
CA GLN A 94 16.72 -14.12 2.54
C GLN A 94 17.91 -15.07 2.40
N LEU A 95 18.91 -14.69 1.60
CA LEU A 95 20.15 -15.43 1.44
C LEU A 95 21.10 -15.27 2.65
N GLY A 96 20.85 -14.32 3.54
CA GLY A 96 21.70 -14.00 4.68
C GLY A 96 22.83 -13.02 4.36
N ASN A 97 22.78 -12.37 3.21
CA ASN A 97 23.73 -11.34 2.80
C ASN A 97 23.28 -9.96 3.33
N ASP A 98 23.19 -9.86 4.66
CA ASP A 98 22.58 -8.71 5.35
C ASP A 98 23.20 -7.37 4.95
N HIS A 99 24.51 -7.34 4.74
CA HIS A 99 25.19 -6.12 4.28
C HIS A 99 24.70 -5.66 2.92
N GLU A 100 24.65 -6.56 1.94
CA GLU A 100 24.19 -6.24 0.58
C GLU A 100 22.70 -5.83 0.58
N ALA A 101 21.89 -6.49 1.37
CA ALA A 101 20.50 -6.10 1.55
C ALA A 101 20.36 -4.66 2.06
N CYS A 102 21.18 -4.27 3.05
CA CYS A 102 21.23 -2.90 3.55
C CYS A 102 21.72 -1.89 2.49
N VAL A 103 22.65 -2.28 1.64
CA VAL A 103 23.10 -1.44 0.51
C VAL A 103 21.96 -1.16 -0.47
N TRP A 104 21.18 -2.20 -0.83
CA TRP A 104 20.03 -2.02 -1.72
C TRP A 104 18.92 -1.18 -1.08
N LEU A 105 18.64 -1.37 0.19
CA LEU A 105 17.73 -0.51 0.96
C LEU A 105 18.21 0.95 0.94
N GLY A 106 19.50 1.18 1.16
CA GLY A 106 20.11 2.51 1.15
C GLY A 106 19.92 3.23 -0.18
N LYS A 107 20.05 2.52 -1.33
CA LYS A 107 19.82 3.10 -2.66
C LYS A 107 18.38 3.64 -2.85
N LEU A 108 17.39 3.03 -2.23
CA LEU A 108 16.04 3.56 -2.23
C LEU A 108 15.92 4.70 -1.22
N ARG A 109 16.32 4.44 0.02
CA ARG A 109 16.05 5.29 1.17
C ARG A 109 16.76 6.64 1.12
N GLN A 110 17.93 6.73 0.47
CA GLN A 110 18.64 8.02 0.26
C GLN A 110 17.77 9.07 -0.46
N ASN A 111 16.73 8.64 -1.19
CA ASN A 111 15.79 9.52 -1.88
C ASN A 111 14.41 9.56 -1.19
N ARG A 112 14.33 9.05 0.02
CA ARG A 112 13.08 8.96 0.79
C ARG A 112 13.19 9.58 2.18
N ILE A 113 14.38 9.50 2.78
CA ILE A 113 14.65 9.92 4.15
C ILE A 113 15.64 11.08 4.15
N ALA A 114 15.37 12.10 4.94
CA ALA A 114 16.15 13.34 4.97
C ALA A 114 17.66 13.10 5.21
N ASP A 115 18.01 12.20 6.11
CA ASP A 115 19.40 11.87 6.44
C ASP A 115 19.98 10.71 5.62
N GLY A 116 19.37 10.45 4.46
CA GLY A 116 19.80 9.38 3.55
C GLY A 116 19.41 7.98 3.96
N GLY A 117 18.80 7.81 5.12
CA GLY A 117 18.11 6.61 5.57
C GLY A 117 18.96 5.34 5.61
N ALA A 118 20.23 5.43 5.98
CA ALA A 118 21.10 4.27 6.13
C ALA A 118 20.52 3.24 7.11
N VAL A 119 20.69 1.97 6.78
CA VAL A 119 20.18 0.84 7.56
C VAL A 119 21.34 -0.06 7.94
N THR A 120 21.36 -0.51 9.21
CA THR A 120 22.31 -1.50 9.72
C THR A 120 21.52 -2.49 10.56
N LEU A 121 20.91 -3.45 9.89
CA LEU A 121 20.10 -4.52 10.48
C LEU A 121 20.56 -5.87 9.95
N ALA A 122 20.17 -6.94 10.62
CA ALA A 122 20.52 -8.30 10.23
C ALA A 122 19.38 -9.28 10.53
N GLY A 123 19.37 -10.40 9.79
CA GLY A 123 18.48 -11.53 10.04
C GLY A 123 17.00 -11.16 10.02
N ALA A 124 16.26 -11.63 11.03
CA ALA A 124 14.80 -11.45 11.08
C ALA A 124 14.37 -9.98 11.16
N GLU A 125 15.15 -9.14 11.86
CA GLU A 125 14.86 -7.70 11.96
C GLU A 125 15.02 -7.00 10.61
N LEU A 126 16.03 -7.40 9.84
CA LEU A 126 16.23 -6.88 8.49
C LEU A 126 15.08 -7.29 7.56
N ILE A 127 14.67 -8.55 7.58
CA ILE A 127 13.53 -9.02 6.78
C ILE A 127 12.25 -8.27 7.14
N LYS A 128 11.99 -8.08 8.43
CA LYS A 128 10.85 -7.28 8.89
C LYS A 128 10.93 -5.87 8.34
N PHE A 129 12.07 -5.24 8.45
CA PHE A 129 12.28 -3.87 7.98
C PHE A 129 12.09 -3.73 6.46
N VAL A 130 12.63 -4.67 5.66
CA VAL A 130 12.42 -4.71 4.20
C VAL A 130 10.93 -4.80 3.86
N ARG A 131 10.18 -5.65 4.57
CA ARG A 131 8.74 -5.82 4.36
C ARG A 131 7.94 -4.57 4.73
N GLU A 132 8.35 -3.86 5.78
CA GLU A 132 7.78 -2.57 6.16
C GLU A 132 8.13 -1.48 5.15
N GLU A 133 9.37 -1.49 4.61
CA GLU A 133 9.76 -0.56 3.55
C GLU A 133 8.95 -0.78 2.27
N ARG A 134 8.68 -2.05 1.90
CA ARG A 134 7.77 -2.38 0.81
C ARG A 134 6.35 -1.87 1.07
N GLU A 135 5.85 -2.00 2.30
CA GLU A 135 4.53 -1.50 2.69
C GLU A 135 4.46 0.03 2.55
N ARG A 136 5.50 0.76 2.98
CA ARG A 136 5.60 2.23 2.80
C ARG A 136 5.70 2.64 1.32
N GLU A 137 6.49 1.92 0.54
CA GLU A 137 6.77 2.31 -0.84
C GLU A 137 5.60 1.98 -1.78
N PHE A 138 4.93 0.84 -1.56
CA PHE A 138 3.97 0.29 -2.53
C PHE A 138 2.51 0.31 -2.07
N PHE A 139 2.18 1.05 -1.02
CA PHE A 139 0.77 1.16 -0.66
C PHE A 139 -0.02 1.78 -1.83
N LEU A 140 -1.23 1.29 -2.06
CA LEU A 140 -2.12 1.60 -3.20
C LEU A 140 -1.59 1.17 -4.58
N GLU A 141 -0.46 0.48 -4.67
CA GLU A 141 0.05 -0.05 -5.94
C GLU A 141 -0.34 -1.52 -6.20
N GLY A 142 -1.24 -2.08 -5.41
CA GLY A 142 -1.77 -3.43 -5.60
C GLY A 142 -0.85 -4.57 -5.14
N GLN A 143 0.37 -4.27 -4.71
CA GLN A 143 1.37 -5.31 -4.38
C GLN A 143 1.14 -5.97 -3.01
N ARG A 144 0.55 -5.24 -2.06
CA ARG A 144 0.47 -5.69 -0.65
C ARG A 144 -0.23 -7.04 -0.47
N TRP A 145 -1.28 -7.31 -1.23
CA TRP A 145 -1.98 -8.57 -1.17
C TRP A 145 -1.10 -9.76 -1.55
N PHE A 146 -0.35 -9.63 -2.63
CA PHE A 146 0.57 -10.65 -3.11
C PHE A 146 1.75 -10.83 -2.14
N ASP A 147 2.27 -9.74 -1.60
CA ASP A 147 3.31 -9.77 -0.58
C ASP A 147 2.86 -10.56 0.66
N LEU A 148 1.69 -10.28 1.20
CA LEU A 148 1.16 -10.99 2.36
C LEU A 148 0.98 -12.48 2.09
N ARG A 149 0.50 -12.85 0.90
CA ARG A 149 0.34 -14.25 0.52
C ARG A 149 1.68 -15.00 0.45
N ARG A 150 2.69 -14.39 -0.18
CA ARG A 150 4.01 -15.04 -0.26
C ARG A 150 4.73 -15.10 1.08
N TYR A 151 4.52 -14.11 1.96
CA TYR A 151 5.07 -14.13 3.32
C TYR A 151 4.46 -15.24 4.19
N MET A 152 3.21 -15.59 3.98
CA MET A 152 2.57 -16.70 4.71
C MET A 152 3.27 -18.04 4.49
N VAL A 153 3.80 -18.28 3.29
CA VAL A 153 4.44 -19.52 2.90
C VAL A 153 5.96 -19.44 2.90
N ASP A 154 6.54 -18.36 3.38
CA ASP A 154 7.98 -18.20 3.51
C ASP A 154 8.51 -19.19 4.54
N ALA A 155 9.41 -20.09 4.10
CA ALA A 155 9.92 -21.17 4.94
C ALA A 155 10.85 -20.67 6.05
N LYS A 156 11.56 -19.56 5.84
CA LYS A 156 12.57 -19.05 6.77
C LYS A 156 11.99 -18.01 7.73
N TYR A 157 11.15 -17.14 7.20
CA TYR A 157 10.56 -16.02 7.92
C TYR A 157 9.06 -15.92 7.67
N PRO A 158 8.28 -16.92 8.09
CA PRO A 158 6.83 -16.90 7.87
C PRO A 158 6.20 -15.68 8.56
N PHE A 159 5.26 -15.04 7.87
CA PHE A 159 4.56 -13.89 8.43
C PHE A 159 3.10 -13.89 8.00
N THR A 160 2.23 -13.70 8.98
CA THR A 160 0.79 -13.57 8.79
C THR A 160 0.28 -12.32 9.48
N LYS A 161 -0.69 -11.67 8.89
CA LYS A 161 -1.27 -10.44 9.42
C LYS A 161 -2.79 -10.56 9.44
N GLU A 162 -3.40 -10.15 10.52
CA GLU A 162 -4.82 -9.84 10.55
C GLU A 162 -5.06 -8.52 9.81
N ILE A 163 -6.07 -8.47 8.97
CA ILE A 163 -6.50 -7.24 8.31
C ILE A 163 -7.83 -6.81 8.89
N VAL A 164 -7.88 -5.62 9.44
CA VAL A 164 -9.12 -5.00 9.92
C VAL A 164 -9.45 -3.83 9.01
N HIS A 165 -10.59 -3.94 8.33
CA HIS A 165 -11.13 -2.85 7.54
C HIS A 165 -12.27 -2.19 8.31
N THR A 166 -12.12 -0.91 8.60
CA THR A 166 -13.16 -0.11 9.26
C THR A 166 -13.88 0.73 8.22
N MET A 167 -15.16 0.49 8.05
CA MET A 167 -16.02 1.30 7.19
C MET A 167 -16.80 2.29 8.04
N SER A 168 -16.74 3.55 7.64
CA SER A 168 -17.45 4.64 8.31
C SER A 168 -18.52 5.19 7.37
N THR A 169 -19.66 5.54 7.93
CA THR A 169 -20.63 6.39 7.25
C THR A 169 -20.51 7.81 7.77
N PHE A 170 -20.68 8.77 6.90
CA PHE A 170 -20.67 10.18 7.26
C PHE A 170 -22.09 10.72 7.20
N LYS A 171 -22.43 11.55 8.15
CA LYS A 171 -23.69 12.29 8.16
C LYS A 171 -23.36 13.77 8.17
N SER A 172 -24.12 14.56 7.44
CA SER A 172 -24.08 16.01 7.52
C SER A 172 -25.26 16.51 8.34
N GLN A 173 -24.98 17.34 9.32
CA GLN A 173 -25.98 18.03 10.10
C GLN A 173 -25.51 19.47 10.34
N ASP A 174 -26.37 20.44 10.03
CA ASP A 174 -26.09 21.88 10.20
C ASP A 174 -24.79 22.34 9.52
N GLY A 175 -24.50 21.78 8.34
CA GLY A 175 -23.27 22.10 7.59
C GLY A 175 -22.00 21.43 8.13
N THR A 176 -22.10 20.68 9.22
CA THR A 176 -20.99 19.92 9.78
C THR A 176 -21.10 18.46 9.42
N THR A 177 -20.03 17.90 8.85
CA THR A 177 -19.94 16.46 8.56
C THR A 177 -19.30 15.75 9.74
N TYR A 178 -19.96 14.72 10.23
CA TYR A 178 -19.44 13.89 11.31
C TYR A 178 -19.50 12.41 10.95
N ARG A 179 -18.55 11.70 11.49
CA ARG A 179 -18.41 10.27 11.29
C ARG A 179 -19.46 9.54 12.15
N SER A 180 -20.26 8.70 11.52
CA SER A 180 -21.25 7.87 12.20
C SER A 180 -21.11 6.42 11.74
N ASN A 181 -21.62 5.50 12.55
CA ASN A 181 -21.65 4.06 12.27
C ASN A 181 -20.32 3.48 11.78
N LEU A 182 -19.62 2.82 12.67
CA LEU A 182 -18.40 2.09 12.37
C LEU A 182 -18.72 0.61 12.22
N SER A 183 -18.56 0.08 11.01
CA SER A 183 -18.55 -1.36 10.76
C SER A 183 -17.13 -1.84 10.60
N LYS A 184 -16.75 -2.91 11.29
CA LYS A 184 -15.44 -3.54 11.17
C LYS A 184 -15.58 -4.87 10.47
N TYR A 185 -14.84 -5.01 9.39
CA TYR A 185 -14.65 -6.26 8.67
C TYR A 185 -13.25 -6.77 8.98
N ARG A 186 -13.17 -8.05 9.27
CA ARG A 186 -11.93 -8.66 9.74
C ARG A 186 -11.57 -9.86 8.87
N LEU A 187 -10.35 -9.91 8.43
CA LEU A 187 -9.74 -11.08 7.83
C LEU A 187 -8.70 -11.60 8.84
N GLU A 188 -8.98 -12.74 9.41
CA GLU A 188 -8.12 -13.34 10.43
C GLU A 188 -6.78 -13.78 9.85
N LYS A 189 -5.80 -14.00 10.72
CA LYS A 189 -4.53 -14.60 10.30
C LYS A 189 -4.79 -15.98 9.72
N ASN A 190 -4.15 -16.28 8.59
CA ASN A 190 -4.28 -17.56 7.88
C ASN A 190 -5.72 -17.90 7.43
N ASP A 191 -6.59 -16.92 7.30
CA ASP A 191 -7.94 -17.12 6.77
C ASP A 191 -7.87 -17.70 5.34
N ALA A 192 -8.76 -18.64 5.04
CA ALA A 192 -8.88 -19.23 3.71
C ALA A 192 -9.14 -18.17 2.63
N ALA A 193 -9.78 -17.06 2.96
CA ALA A 193 -10.04 -15.95 2.05
C ALA A 193 -8.78 -15.21 1.59
N TYR A 194 -7.60 -15.46 2.18
CA TYR A 194 -6.32 -15.05 1.59
C TYR A 194 -6.05 -15.75 0.25
N THR A 195 -6.70 -16.88 -0.01
CA THR A 195 -6.68 -17.55 -1.31
C THR A 195 -8.00 -17.28 -2.02
N LEU A 196 -7.95 -16.56 -3.12
CA LEU A 196 -9.14 -16.28 -3.89
C LEU A 196 -9.66 -17.57 -4.53
N ASP A 197 -10.93 -17.86 -4.32
CA ASP A 197 -11.61 -18.95 -5.00
C ASP A 197 -11.68 -18.70 -6.53
N ILE A 198 -11.67 -19.78 -7.27
CA ILE A 198 -11.96 -19.71 -8.71
C ILE A 198 -13.41 -19.25 -8.87
N PRO A 199 -13.67 -18.19 -9.63
CA PRO A 199 -15.03 -17.71 -9.83
C PRO A 199 -15.97 -18.81 -10.27
N LYS A 200 -17.18 -18.84 -9.71
CA LYS A 200 -18.17 -19.89 -10.02
C LYS A 200 -18.38 -20.08 -11.51
N GLN A 201 -18.46 -18.97 -12.26
CA GLN A 201 -18.61 -18.98 -13.70
C GLN A 201 -17.49 -19.75 -14.42
N VAL A 202 -16.25 -19.65 -13.92
CA VAL A 202 -15.12 -20.39 -14.49
C VAL A 202 -15.19 -21.86 -14.12
N ARG A 203 -15.59 -22.20 -12.88
CA ARG A 203 -15.79 -23.60 -12.47
C ARG A 203 -16.88 -24.29 -13.25
N ASP A 204 -17.97 -23.57 -13.54
CA ASP A 204 -19.11 -24.12 -14.29
C ASP A 204 -18.78 -24.36 -15.77
N PHE A 205 -17.68 -23.78 -16.30
CA PHE A 205 -17.18 -24.01 -17.66
C PHE A 205 -16.11 -25.13 -17.75
N GLN A 206 -15.67 -25.71 -16.66
CA GLN A 206 -14.76 -26.84 -16.73
C GLN A 206 -15.55 -28.10 -17.05
N PRO A 207 -15.32 -28.76 -18.21
CA PRO A 207 -15.90 -30.08 -18.47
C PRO A 207 -15.36 -31.06 -17.42
N SER A 208 -16.26 -31.80 -16.82
CA SER A 208 -16.00 -32.91 -15.90
C SER A 208 -15.15 -34.00 -16.52
#